data_be7d1678593b5ff0c073e5a6ee2cd50c
#
_entry.id   be7d1678593b5ff0c073e5a6ee2cd50c
#
_cell.length_a   1.000
_cell.length_b   1.000
_cell.length_c   1.000
_cell.angle_alpha   90.00
_cell.angle_beta   90.00
_cell.angle_gamma   90.00
#
_symmetry.space_group_name_H-M   'P 1'
#
loop_
_entity.id
_entity.type
_entity.pdbx_description
1 polymer ?
#
loop_
_entity_poly.entity_id
_entity_poly.type
_entity_poly.pdbx_seq_one_letter_code
_entity_poly.pdbx_strand_id
1 'polypeptide(L)'
;MGIFKSNTNINNELLTLKSPTLMTEVVKRLGLNEIYTVRRGLKRIELYKSSPILVTYLFDDKKSVSFDIEVGAQNKFYLSNFIVAGEETGERLEGIIGDSIQTSAGTLAISLTSQYENSFTGSTIRYSKESADMMADSYTQKLRAELGNEDATIINLSIDDASVQKAEDILNTLIEVYNEKWIQDKNQIAVSTSRFIGERLGVIENELGHVDENISNYKSEHLLPDVQAASSLYMSQSAENKKEIQTLTNQLATAQFIRRELGGKEMNQPLPTNSGIANVNIESQIGEYNKMVLDRNRLIANSSEKNPLVKDLGNSMQSMKRTILQSVDNLIVSLNTQIRSIRQQEATTTQQLASNPSQAKYLLSVERQQKVKEELYLYLLQKREENELSQAFTAYNTRMITAPRGSALPTAPNKKNILLVALALGLLVPAVIIFMQENMNTKVRGKKDLE
;
A
#
# COMPACT_ATOMS: atom_id res chain seq x y z
N MET A 1 -0.78 -27.23 5.74
CA MET A 1 -1.82 -26.17 5.61
C MET A 1 -1.84 -25.36 6.89
N GLY A 2 -1.27 -24.19 6.90
CA GLY A 2 -1.13 -23.35 8.09
C GLY A 2 -0.36 -22.07 7.81
N ILE A 3 -0.31 -21.62 6.58
CA ILE A 3 0.45 -20.47 6.15
C ILE A 3 -0.56 -19.35 5.92
N PHE A 4 -0.41 -18.28 6.67
CA PHE A 4 -1.24 -17.05 6.64
C PHE A 4 -2.62 -17.12 7.33
N LYS A 5 -2.66 -17.37 8.65
CA LYS A 5 -3.56 -16.54 9.45
C LYS A 5 -2.91 -15.17 9.54
N SER A 6 -3.08 -14.32 8.53
CA SER A 6 -2.94 -12.90 8.75
C SER A 6 -4.09 -12.52 9.68
N ASN A 7 -3.82 -12.35 10.96
CA ASN A 7 -4.66 -11.52 11.81
C ASN A 7 -4.57 -10.12 11.19
N THR A 8 -5.37 -9.90 10.16
CA THR A 8 -5.56 -8.59 9.57
C THR A 8 -6.22 -7.79 10.68
N ASN A 9 -5.45 -6.91 11.31
CA ASN A 9 -6.01 -6.05 12.33
C ASN A 9 -6.95 -5.09 11.59
N ILE A 10 -8.24 -5.28 11.71
CA ILE A 10 -9.26 -4.51 11.00
C ILE A 10 -9.11 -2.99 11.24
N ASN A 11 -8.53 -2.60 12.37
CA ASN A 11 -8.21 -1.21 12.65
C ASN A 11 -7.15 -0.66 11.69
N ASN A 12 -6.19 -1.50 11.24
CA ASN A 12 -5.22 -1.08 10.24
C ASN A 12 -5.87 -0.91 8.87
N GLU A 13 -6.81 -1.79 8.53
CA GLU A 13 -7.56 -1.65 7.27
C GLU A 13 -8.42 -0.39 7.27
N LEU A 14 -9.05 -0.08 8.40
CA LEU A 14 -9.80 1.15 8.58
C LEU A 14 -8.91 2.39 8.43
N LEU A 15 -7.72 2.40 9.02
CA LEU A 15 -6.74 3.48 8.87
C LEU A 15 -6.22 3.56 7.43
N THR A 16 -6.02 2.42 6.77
CA THR A 16 -5.59 2.38 5.37
C THR A 16 -6.65 2.99 4.45
N LEU A 17 -7.93 2.65 4.63
CA LEU A 17 -9.03 3.22 3.85
C LEU A 17 -9.16 4.74 4.03
N LYS A 18 -8.81 5.27 5.20
CA LYS A 18 -8.76 6.71 5.48
C LYS A 18 -7.44 7.37 5.03
N SER A 19 -6.59 6.65 4.34
CA SER A 19 -5.29 7.16 3.91
C SER A 19 -5.46 8.23 2.83
N PRO A 20 -4.89 9.46 3.00
CA PRO A 20 -4.87 10.47 1.95
C PRO A 20 -4.27 9.98 0.62
N THR A 21 -3.29 9.04 0.61
CA THR A 21 -2.76 8.49 -0.66
C THR A 21 -3.81 7.74 -1.47
N LEU A 22 -4.60 6.90 -0.81
CA LEU A 22 -5.69 6.23 -1.53
C LEU A 22 -6.65 7.27 -2.08
N MET A 23 -6.97 8.29 -1.28
CA MET A 23 -7.86 9.35 -1.71
C MET A 23 -7.24 10.20 -2.83
N THR A 24 -5.93 10.49 -2.82
CA THR A 24 -5.24 11.17 -3.94
C THR A 24 -5.38 10.37 -5.24
N GLU A 25 -5.27 9.06 -5.18
CA GLU A 25 -5.47 8.21 -6.36
C GLU A 25 -6.92 8.23 -6.84
N VAL A 26 -7.89 8.20 -5.91
CA VAL A 26 -9.33 8.36 -6.23
C VAL A 26 -9.59 9.71 -6.90
N VAL A 27 -9.05 10.78 -6.33
CA VAL A 27 -9.17 12.16 -6.88
C VAL A 27 -8.65 12.21 -8.30
N LYS A 28 -7.47 11.63 -8.55
CA LYS A 28 -6.87 11.58 -9.90
C LYS A 28 -7.69 10.76 -10.89
N ARG A 29 -8.17 9.57 -10.49
CA ARG A 29 -8.96 8.70 -11.37
C ARG A 29 -10.31 9.30 -11.75
N LEU A 30 -10.94 9.98 -10.82
CA LEU A 30 -12.24 10.60 -11.04
C LEU A 30 -12.16 12.06 -11.52
N GLY A 31 -10.96 12.65 -11.58
CA GLY A 31 -10.76 14.05 -11.95
C GLY A 31 -11.40 15.04 -10.98
N LEU A 32 -11.47 14.69 -9.67
CA LEU A 32 -12.17 15.51 -8.67
C LEU A 32 -11.46 16.81 -8.33
N ASN A 33 -10.20 16.94 -8.73
CA ASN A 33 -9.42 18.16 -8.59
C ASN A 33 -9.79 19.22 -9.66
N GLU A 34 -10.63 18.88 -10.63
CA GLU A 34 -11.15 19.77 -11.65
C GLU A 34 -12.67 19.91 -11.49
N ILE A 35 -13.11 21.10 -11.12
CA ILE A 35 -14.50 21.36 -10.75
C ILE A 35 -15.12 22.34 -11.75
N TYR A 36 -16.23 21.92 -12.33
CA TYR A 36 -17.05 22.74 -13.22
C TYR A 36 -18.33 23.13 -12.48
N THR A 37 -18.59 24.43 -12.36
CA THR A 37 -19.81 24.93 -11.72
C THR A 37 -20.56 25.88 -12.61
N VAL A 38 -21.90 25.82 -12.56
CA VAL A 38 -22.78 26.77 -13.25
C VAL A 38 -23.63 27.52 -12.22
N ARG A 39 -23.93 28.78 -12.49
CA ARG A 39 -24.81 29.58 -11.64
C ARG A 39 -26.28 29.34 -12.06
N ARG A 40 -27.07 28.83 -11.12
CA ARG A 40 -28.54 28.76 -11.27
C ARG A 40 -29.19 29.61 -10.17
N GLY A 41 -29.66 30.80 -10.59
CA GLY A 41 -30.16 31.80 -9.64
C GLY A 41 -29.07 32.27 -8.66
N LEU A 42 -29.31 32.11 -7.36
CA LEU A 42 -28.37 32.52 -6.31
C LEU A 42 -27.37 31.41 -5.91
N LYS A 43 -27.48 30.20 -6.45
CA LYS A 43 -26.61 29.06 -6.10
C LYS A 43 -25.70 28.71 -7.26
N ARG A 44 -24.48 28.26 -6.93
CA ARG A 44 -23.58 27.54 -7.83
C ARG A 44 -23.82 26.06 -7.68
N ILE A 45 -23.98 25.36 -8.81
CA ILE A 45 -24.20 23.93 -8.89
C ILE A 45 -23.00 23.32 -9.60
N GLU A 46 -22.41 22.31 -9.00
CA GLU A 46 -21.35 21.51 -9.61
C GLU A 46 -21.92 20.60 -10.70
N LEU A 47 -21.25 20.54 -11.83
CA LEU A 47 -21.70 19.76 -12.99
C LEU A 47 -21.15 18.32 -12.98
N TYR A 48 -20.07 18.06 -12.23
CA TYR A 48 -19.38 16.77 -12.18
C TYR A 48 -19.25 16.13 -13.59
N LYS A 49 -19.79 14.93 -13.83
CA LYS A 49 -19.78 14.24 -15.13
C LYS A 49 -20.75 14.84 -16.18
N SER A 50 -21.58 15.80 -15.79
CA SER A 50 -22.52 16.47 -16.70
C SER A 50 -22.00 17.81 -17.25
N SER A 51 -20.70 18.08 -17.13
CA SER A 51 -20.12 19.29 -17.73
C SER A 51 -20.21 19.25 -19.25
N PRO A 52 -20.73 20.31 -19.91
CA PRO A 52 -20.80 20.39 -21.35
C PRO A 52 -19.44 20.68 -22.02
N ILE A 53 -18.44 21.05 -21.23
CA ILE A 53 -17.09 21.37 -21.68
C ILE A 53 -16.05 20.61 -20.89
N LEU A 54 -14.90 20.35 -21.49
CA LEU A 54 -13.72 19.77 -20.90
C LEU A 54 -12.53 20.71 -21.14
N VAL A 55 -11.83 21.06 -20.09
CA VAL A 55 -10.57 21.80 -20.12
C VAL A 55 -9.43 20.80 -20.10
N THR A 56 -8.51 20.87 -21.04
CA THR A 56 -7.33 20.01 -21.09
C THR A 56 -6.09 20.91 -21.07
N TYR A 57 -5.20 20.66 -20.13
CA TYR A 57 -3.90 21.33 -20.06
C TYR A 57 -2.88 20.55 -20.88
N LEU A 58 -2.10 21.27 -21.71
CA LEU A 58 -0.98 20.67 -22.45
C LEU A 58 0.23 20.42 -21.54
N PHE A 59 0.37 21.25 -20.51
CA PHE A 59 1.39 21.06 -19.45
C PHE A 59 0.72 21.27 -18.10
N ASP A 60 0.86 20.30 -17.21
CA ASP A 60 0.27 20.36 -15.87
C ASP A 60 1.12 21.24 -14.94
N ASP A 61 0.70 22.48 -14.74
CA ASP A 61 1.24 23.32 -13.69
C ASP A 61 0.45 23.04 -12.40
N LYS A 62 1.16 22.65 -11.31
CA LYS A 62 0.57 22.27 -10.01
C LYS A 62 -0.12 23.40 -9.26
N LYS A 63 -0.31 24.54 -9.89
CA LYS A 63 -0.94 25.72 -9.27
C LYS A 63 -2.45 25.58 -9.26
N SER A 64 -3.07 26.11 -8.20
CA SER A 64 -4.52 26.29 -8.17
C SER A 64 -4.90 27.37 -9.18
N VAL A 65 -5.95 27.08 -9.95
CA VAL A 65 -6.42 27.95 -11.03
C VAL A 65 -7.93 27.98 -11.03
N SER A 66 -8.52 29.14 -11.23
CA SER A 66 -9.93 29.22 -11.57
C SER A 66 -10.20 30.35 -12.55
N PHE A 67 -11.16 30.12 -13.45
CA PHE A 67 -11.61 31.12 -14.42
C PHE A 67 -13.04 30.82 -14.90
N ASP A 68 -13.66 31.78 -15.47
CA ASP A 68 -15.00 31.68 -16.04
C ASP A 68 -14.89 31.43 -17.55
N ILE A 69 -15.68 30.49 -18.06
CA ILE A 69 -15.76 30.09 -19.45
C ILE A 69 -17.16 30.36 -19.94
N GLU A 70 -17.30 31.19 -20.96
CA GLU A 70 -18.56 31.42 -21.67
C GLU A 70 -18.46 30.83 -23.05
N VAL A 71 -19.36 29.91 -23.38
CA VAL A 71 -19.43 29.31 -24.74
C VAL A 71 -20.26 30.23 -25.63
N GLY A 72 -19.59 30.84 -26.61
CA GLY A 72 -20.21 31.72 -27.59
C GLY A 72 -20.76 30.99 -28.81
N ALA A 73 -21.30 31.75 -29.74
CA ALA A 73 -21.69 31.23 -31.05
C ALA A 73 -20.47 30.95 -31.94
N GLN A 74 -20.66 30.14 -33.01
CA GLN A 74 -19.61 29.85 -34.00
C GLN A 74 -18.34 29.17 -33.43
N ASN A 75 -18.49 28.24 -32.52
CA ASN A 75 -17.38 27.52 -31.87
C ASN A 75 -16.37 28.41 -31.12
N LYS A 76 -16.78 29.61 -30.71
CA LYS A 76 -15.93 30.49 -29.90
C LYS A 76 -16.20 30.30 -28.42
N PHE A 77 -15.18 30.56 -27.61
CA PHE A 77 -15.33 30.70 -26.17
C PHE A 77 -14.62 31.94 -25.67
N TYR A 78 -15.09 32.44 -24.54
CA TYR A 78 -14.50 33.59 -23.84
C TYR A 78 -14.08 33.18 -22.44
N LEU A 79 -12.86 33.52 -22.11
CA LEU A 79 -12.28 33.27 -20.77
C LEU A 79 -12.14 34.58 -20.01
N SER A 80 -12.51 34.58 -18.74
CA SER A 80 -12.44 35.77 -17.88
C SER A 80 -12.30 35.38 -16.42
N ASN A 81 -12.08 36.37 -15.56
CA ASN A 81 -12.01 36.20 -14.10
C ASN A 81 -10.98 35.16 -13.65
N PHE A 82 -9.80 35.21 -14.25
CA PHE A 82 -8.69 34.33 -13.90
C PHE A 82 -8.15 34.63 -12.50
N ILE A 83 -8.04 33.57 -11.71
CA ILE A 83 -7.34 33.56 -10.42
C ILE A 83 -6.29 32.44 -10.50
N VAL A 84 -5.03 32.78 -10.42
CA VAL A 84 -3.90 31.85 -10.45
C VAL A 84 -3.15 31.92 -9.15
N ALA A 85 -3.02 30.81 -8.43
CA ALA A 85 -2.41 30.75 -7.10
C ALA A 85 -2.99 31.76 -6.09
N GLY A 86 -4.27 32.10 -6.21
CA GLY A 86 -4.98 33.06 -5.35
C GLY A 86 -4.93 34.51 -5.80
N GLU A 87 -4.21 34.85 -6.87
CA GLU A 87 -4.09 36.21 -7.40
C GLU A 87 -4.96 36.40 -8.65
N GLU A 88 -5.74 37.49 -8.71
CA GLU A 88 -6.51 37.84 -9.91
C GLU A 88 -5.60 38.47 -10.96
N THR A 89 -5.60 37.91 -12.18
CA THR A 89 -4.74 38.40 -13.27
C THR A 89 -5.44 39.40 -14.17
N GLY A 90 -6.76 39.54 -14.09
CA GLY A 90 -7.56 40.47 -14.92
C GLY A 90 -7.62 40.07 -16.41
N GLU A 91 -7.09 38.93 -16.77
CA GLU A 91 -6.97 38.42 -18.12
C GLU A 91 -8.34 38.14 -18.73
N ARG A 92 -8.52 38.49 -20.02
CA ARG A 92 -9.69 38.13 -20.82
C ARG A 92 -9.22 37.66 -22.18
N LEU A 93 -9.65 36.49 -22.60
CA LEU A 93 -9.19 35.84 -23.80
C LEU A 93 -10.39 35.33 -24.61
N GLU A 94 -10.24 35.32 -25.91
CA GLU A 94 -11.15 34.69 -26.84
C GLU A 94 -10.40 33.55 -27.53
N GLY A 95 -11.05 32.38 -27.65
CA GLY A 95 -10.49 31.20 -28.30
C GLY A 95 -11.54 30.47 -29.15
N ILE A 96 -11.04 29.47 -29.87
CA ILE A 96 -11.86 28.57 -30.70
C ILE A 96 -11.88 27.21 -29.99
N ILE A 97 -13.07 26.59 -29.93
CA ILE A 97 -13.24 25.27 -29.33
C ILE A 97 -12.41 24.24 -30.12
N GLY A 98 -11.58 23.48 -29.39
CA GLY A 98 -10.64 22.50 -29.93
C GLY A 98 -9.23 23.04 -30.16
N ASP A 99 -9.02 24.34 -30.23
CA ASP A 99 -7.71 24.95 -30.37
C ASP A 99 -7.04 25.18 -28.97
N SER A 100 -5.73 25.16 -28.98
CA SER A 100 -4.95 25.50 -27.76
C SER A 100 -4.79 27.00 -27.62
N ILE A 101 -4.95 27.53 -26.43
CA ILE A 101 -4.77 28.94 -26.08
C ILE A 101 -3.77 29.07 -24.93
N GLN A 102 -2.89 30.05 -25.07
CA GLN A 102 -1.94 30.39 -23.99
C GLN A 102 -2.56 31.37 -23.03
N THR A 103 -2.53 31.05 -21.73
CA THR A 103 -3.09 31.86 -20.66
C THR A 103 -2.07 32.06 -19.55
N SER A 104 -2.37 32.92 -18.58
CA SER A 104 -1.59 33.06 -17.33
C SER A 104 -1.55 31.76 -16.49
N ALA A 105 -2.49 30.87 -16.72
CA ALA A 105 -2.60 29.56 -16.08
C ALA A 105 -1.87 28.42 -16.84
N GLY A 106 -1.21 28.74 -17.95
CA GLY A 106 -0.59 27.77 -18.86
C GLY A 106 -1.33 27.62 -20.18
N THR A 107 -0.87 26.72 -21.03
CA THR A 107 -1.50 26.42 -22.32
C THR A 107 -2.60 25.38 -22.12
N LEU A 108 -3.82 25.74 -22.45
CA LEU A 108 -4.99 24.88 -22.32
C LEU A 108 -5.80 24.82 -23.62
N ALA A 109 -6.61 23.78 -23.75
CA ALA A 109 -7.61 23.65 -24.82
C ALA A 109 -8.97 23.38 -24.18
N ILE A 110 -10.03 23.89 -24.80
CA ILE A 110 -11.41 23.65 -24.38
C ILE A 110 -12.10 22.85 -25.47
N SER A 111 -12.67 21.71 -25.11
CA SER A 111 -13.45 20.86 -25.98
C SER A 111 -14.89 20.71 -25.47
N LEU A 112 -15.82 20.43 -26.39
CA LEU A 112 -17.19 20.10 -26.03
C LEU A 112 -17.29 18.61 -25.65
N THR A 113 -18.09 18.32 -24.65
CA THR A 113 -18.42 16.95 -24.27
C THR A 113 -19.71 16.49 -24.93
N SER A 114 -20.04 15.21 -24.82
CA SER A 114 -21.33 14.67 -25.26
C SER A 114 -22.53 15.25 -24.50
N GLN A 115 -22.29 15.97 -23.42
CA GLN A 115 -23.32 16.63 -22.59
C GLN A 115 -23.61 18.08 -23.07
N TYR A 116 -22.93 18.52 -24.13
CA TYR A 116 -23.16 19.86 -24.65
C TYR A 116 -24.52 19.93 -25.39
N GLU A 117 -25.33 20.87 -24.98
CA GLU A 117 -26.58 21.25 -25.63
C GLU A 117 -26.54 22.74 -25.97
N ASN A 118 -27.25 23.15 -27.01
CA ASN A 118 -27.35 24.57 -27.43
C ASN A 118 -27.89 25.50 -26.33
N SER A 119 -28.58 24.94 -25.32
CA SER A 119 -29.05 25.64 -24.13
C SER A 119 -27.91 26.21 -23.25
N PHE A 120 -26.68 25.70 -23.39
CA PHE A 120 -25.50 26.19 -22.68
C PHE A 120 -24.83 27.37 -23.39
N THR A 121 -25.19 27.71 -24.63
CA THR A 121 -24.66 28.89 -25.33
C THR A 121 -24.99 30.16 -24.55
N GLY A 122 -24.00 30.98 -24.21
CA GLY A 122 -24.13 32.18 -23.38
C GLY A 122 -24.18 31.90 -21.88
N SER A 123 -24.08 30.63 -21.46
CA SER A 123 -23.97 30.30 -20.04
C SER A 123 -22.52 30.38 -19.58
N THR A 124 -22.29 30.98 -18.42
CA THR A 124 -20.96 31.07 -17.81
C THR A 124 -20.73 29.85 -16.93
N ILE A 125 -19.70 29.05 -17.24
CA ILE A 125 -19.24 27.91 -16.48
C ILE A 125 -17.95 28.32 -15.79
N ARG A 126 -17.91 28.23 -14.47
CA ARG A 126 -16.67 28.41 -13.72
C ARG A 126 -15.93 27.10 -13.62
N TYR A 127 -14.73 27.13 -14.12
CA TYR A 127 -13.74 26.07 -13.94
C TYR A 127 -12.84 26.38 -12.76
N SER A 128 -12.52 25.39 -11.95
CA SER A 128 -11.55 25.47 -10.86
C SER A 128 -10.71 24.20 -10.83
N LYS A 129 -9.41 24.36 -10.77
CA LYS A 129 -8.45 23.27 -10.59
C LYS A 129 -7.67 23.50 -9.30
N GLU A 130 -7.66 22.51 -8.46
CA GLU A 130 -6.89 22.45 -7.23
C GLU A 130 -5.84 21.36 -7.29
N SER A 131 -4.88 21.34 -6.35
CA SER A 131 -3.95 20.22 -6.27
C SER A 131 -4.71 18.96 -5.85
N ALA A 132 -4.34 17.81 -6.45
CA ALA A 132 -4.97 16.54 -6.12
C ALA A 132 -4.80 16.19 -4.63
N ASP A 133 -3.70 16.59 -4.02
CA ASP A 133 -3.42 16.33 -2.61
C ASP A 133 -4.32 17.15 -1.68
N MET A 134 -4.49 18.45 -1.95
CA MET A 134 -5.42 19.30 -1.17
C MET A 134 -6.87 18.81 -1.29
N MET A 135 -7.25 18.37 -2.49
CA MET A 135 -8.58 17.82 -2.71
C MET A 135 -8.75 16.49 -1.99
N ALA A 136 -7.73 15.62 -2.00
CA ALA A 136 -7.72 14.36 -1.27
C ALA A 136 -7.85 14.58 0.24
N ASP A 137 -7.15 15.56 0.80
CA ASP A 137 -7.28 15.90 2.22
C ASP A 137 -8.72 16.32 2.57
N SER A 138 -9.34 17.13 1.70
CA SER A 138 -10.73 17.56 1.87
C SER A 138 -11.70 16.36 1.84
N TYR A 139 -11.54 15.42 0.91
CA TYR A 139 -12.38 14.23 0.83
C TYR A 139 -12.09 13.24 1.95
N THR A 140 -10.85 13.11 2.39
CA THR A 140 -10.47 12.28 3.53
C THR A 140 -11.15 12.73 4.82
N GLN A 141 -11.28 14.05 5.02
CA GLN A 141 -12.01 14.60 6.17
C GLN A 141 -13.52 14.35 6.09
N LYS A 142 -14.09 14.29 4.89
CA LYS A 142 -15.51 13.98 4.67
C LYS A 142 -15.80 12.47 4.77
N LEU A 143 -14.79 11.63 4.55
CA LEU A 143 -14.92 10.18 4.58
C LEU A 143 -15.04 9.70 6.03
N ARG A 144 -16.14 9.04 6.32
CA ARG A 144 -16.34 8.32 7.57
C ARG A 144 -16.16 6.83 7.31
N ALA A 145 -15.28 6.22 8.07
CA ALA A 145 -15.09 4.79 8.07
C ALA A 145 -15.16 4.32 9.53
N GLU A 146 -16.06 3.44 9.82
CA GLU A 146 -16.37 2.95 11.17
C GLU A 146 -16.58 1.45 11.14
N LEU A 147 -16.23 0.78 12.24
CA LEU A 147 -16.56 -0.63 12.39
C LEU A 147 -18.08 -0.80 12.54
N GLY A 148 -18.62 -1.81 11.88
CA GLY A 148 -20.05 -2.11 11.98
C GLY A 148 -20.48 -2.52 13.39
N ASN A 149 -19.56 -3.16 14.14
CA ASN A 149 -19.69 -3.52 15.55
C ASN A 149 -18.27 -3.76 16.10
N GLU A 150 -18.05 -3.70 17.43
CA GLU A 150 -16.73 -3.88 18.05
C GLU A 150 -16.08 -5.23 17.71
N ASP A 151 -16.90 -6.29 17.57
CA ASP A 151 -16.44 -7.64 17.22
C ASP A 151 -16.58 -7.97 15.72
N ALA A 152 -17.05 -7.03 14.90
CA ALA A 152 -17.29 -7.29 13.48
C ALA A 152 -16.08 -6.99 12.61
N THR A 153 -15.87 -7.83 11.60
CA THR A 153 -14.91 -7.58 10.54
C THR A 153 -15.52 -6.77 9.38
N ILE A 154 -16.55 -5.99 9.65
CA ILE A 154 -17.29 -5.18 8.68
C ILE A 154 -16.96 -3.71 8.90
N ILE A 155 -16.54 -3.03 7.83
CA ILE A 155 -16.30 -1.59 7.82
C ILE A 155 -17.45 -0.91 7.07
N ASN A 156 -18.09 0.05 7.73
CA ASN A 156 -19.08 0.94 7.13
C ASN A 156 -18.36 2.19 6.60
N LEU A 157 -18.50 2.43 5.30
CA LEU A 157 -17.97 3.61 4.64
C LEU A 157 -19.13 4.55 4.28
N SER A 158 -18.96 5.83 4.57
CA SER A 158 -19.90 6.87 4.15
C SER A 158 -19.16 8.17 3.84
N ILE A 159 -19.71 8.93 2.88
CA ILE A 159 -19.19 10.24 2.50
C ILE A 159 -20.35 11.19 2.20
N ASP A 160 -20.23 12.43 2.63
CA ASP A 160 -21.21 13.47 2.34
C ASP A 160 -20.75 14.31 1.14
N ASP A 161 -21.57 14.34 0.09
CA ASP A 161 -21.35 15.20 -1.08
C ASP A 161 -22.69 15.82 -1.57
N ALA A 162 -22.59 16.89 -2.33
CA ALA A 162 -23.77 17.53 -2.93
C ALA A 162 -24.36 16.68 -4.07
N SER A 163 -23.56 15.82 -4.70
CA SER A 163 -23.96 14.89 -5.76
C SER A 163 -23.91 13.46 -5.23
N VAL A 164 -25.05 12.79 -5.25
CA VAL A 164 -25.17 11.37 -4.88
C VAL A 164 -24.27 10.51 -5.76
N GLN A 165 -24.32 10.72 -7.09
CA GLN A 165 -23.50 9.97 -8.03
C GLN A 165 -22.00 10.14 -7.75
N LYS A 166 -21.56 11.35 -7.45
CA LYS A 166 -20.15 11.62 -7.12
C LYS A 166 -19.74 10.91 -5.82
N ALA A 167 -20.58 10.92 -4.80
CA ALA A 167 -20.33 10.21 -3.54
C ALA A 167 -20.23 8.69 -3.77
N GLU A 168 -21.13 8.11 -4.58
CA GLU A 168 -21.09 6.69 -4.93
C GLU A 168 -19.85 6.33 -5.75
N ASP A 169 -19.47 7.16 -6.74
CA ASP A 169 -18.26 6.97 -7.54
C ASP A 169 -16.99 7.03 -6.66
N ILE A 170 -16.91 7.97 -5.71
CA ILE A 170 -15.78 8.08 -4.77
C ILE A 170 -15.64 6.81 -3.95
N LEU A 171 -16.73 6.31 -3.35
CA LEU A 171 -16.67 5.11 -2.52
C LEU A 171 -16.34 3.85 -3.32
N ASN A 172 -16.91 3.69 -4.51
CA ASN A 172 -16.59 2.57 -5.40
C ASN A 172 -15.12 2.59 -5.81
N THR A 173 -14.63 3.74 -6.31
CA THR A 173 -13.24 3.88 -6.73
C THR A 173 -12.27 3.73 -5.56
N LEU A 174 -12.63 4.19 -4.35
CA LEU A 174 -11.82 3.99 -3.16
C LEU A 174 -11.60 2.50 -2.85
N ILE A 175 -12.66 1.69 -2.95
CA ILE A 175 -12.56 0.24 -2.70
C ILE A 175 -11.75 -0.43 -3.82
N GLU A 176 -11.90 -0.01 -5.07
CA GLU A 176 -11.09 -0.50 -6.19
C GLU A 176 -9.61 -0.20 -5.98
N VAL A 177 -9.27 1.06 -5.72
CA VAL A 177 -7.88 1.50 -5.47
C VAL A 177 -7.29 0.78 -4.26
N TYR A 178 -8.06 0.60 -3.19
CA TYR A 178 -7.63 -0.16 -2.02
C TYR A 178 -7.28 -1.61 -2.39
N ASN A 179 -8.16 -2.29 -3.13
CA ASN A 179 -7.95 -3.67 -3.54
C ASN A 179 -6.76 -3.82 -4.50
N GLU A 180 -6.59 -2.91 -5.44
CA GLU A 180 -5.42 -2.89 -6.32
C GLU A 180 -4.12 -2.71 -5.54
N LYS A 181 -4.09 -1.77 -4.59
CA LYS A 181 -2.93 -1.56 -3.71
C LYS A 181 -2.63 -2.78 -2.86
N TRP A 182 -3.64 -3.43 -2.31
CA TRP A 182 -3.49 -4.68 -1.58
C TRP A 182 -2.78 -5.75 -2.41
N ILE A 183 -3.26 -5.98 -3.64
CA ILE A 183 -2.65 -6.96 -4.57
C ILE A 183 -1.22 -6.54 -4.92
N GLN A 184 -0.98 -5.26 -5.20
CA GLN A 184 0.34 -4.74 -5.52
C GLN A 184 1.33 -5.00 -4.39
N ASP A 185 0.94 -4.71 -3.15
CA ASP A 185 1.78 -4.90 -1.96
C ASP A 185 2.09 -6.41 -1.75
N LYS A 186 1.09 -7.28 -1.90
CA LYS A 186 1.27 -8.73 -1.81
C LYS A 186 2.20 -9.26 -2.90
N ASN A 187 2.00 -8.81 -4.13
CA ASN A 187 2.84 -9.21 -5.26
C ASN A 187 4.29 -8.76 -5.08
N GLN A 188 4.54 -7.59 -4.51
CA GLN A 188 5.91 -7.12 -4.26
C GLN A 188 6.69 -8.08 -3.35
N ILE A 189 6.04 -8.60 -2.30
CA ILE A 189 6.65 -9.60 -1.40
C ILE A 189 6.91 -10.90 -2.16
N ALA A 190 5.91 -11.39 -2.91
CA ALA A 190 6.02 -12.64 -3.68
C ALA A 190 7.13 -12.55 -4.75
N VAL A 191 7.23 -11.44 -5.46
CA VAL A 191 8.30 -11.20 -6.46
C VAL A 191 9.68 -11.19 -5.79
N SER A 192 9.83 -10.55 -4.64
CA SER A 192 11.10 -10.55 -3.89
C SER A 192 11.52 -11.96 -3.47
N THR A 193 10.55 -12.76 -3.02
CA THR A 193 10.76 -14.16 -2.64
C THR A 193 11.12 -15.03 -3.85
N SER A 194 10.40 -14.86 -4.98
CA SER A 194 10.64 -15.61 -6.22
C SER A 194 12.05 -15.36 -6.76
N ARG A 195 12.48 -14.09 -6.75
CA ARG A 195 13.83 -13.72 -7.17
C ARG A 195 14.90 -14.39 -6.30
N PHE A 196 14.74 -14.35 -4.98
CA PHE A 196 15.67 -14.99 -4.05
C PHE A 196 15.79 -16.50 -4.31
N ILE A 197 14.63 -17.18 -4.44
CA ILE A 197 14.63 -18.64 -4.70
C ILE A 197 15.25 -18.94 -6.06
N GLY A 198 14.95 -18.13 -7.10
CA GLY A 198 15.53 -18.29 -8.43
C GLY A 198 17.04 -18.16 -8.44
N GLU A 199 17.59 -17.14 -7.78
CA GLU A 199 19.03 -16.97 -7.62
C GLU A 199 19.68 -18.17 -6.90
N ARG A 200 19.01 -18.69 -5.89
CA ARG A 200 19.52 -19.82 -5.12
C ARG A 200 19.46 -21.14 -5.91
N LEU A 201 18.41 -21.37 -6.70
CA LEU A 201 18.30 -22.50 -7.61
C LEU A 201 19.45 -22.51 -8.62
N GLY A 202 19.74 -21.36 -9.24
CA GLY A 202 20.85 -21.27 -10.21
C GLY A 202 22.22 -21.59 -9.58
N VAL A 203 22.44 -21.18 -8.33
CA VAL A 203 23.69 -21.55 -7.62
C VAL A 203 23.77 -23.07 -7.41
N ILE A 204 22.67 -23.70 -6.97
CA ILE A 204 22.68 -25.13 -6.68
C ILE A 204 22.79 -25.96 -7.97
N GLU A 205 22.14 -25.54 -9.04
CA GLU A 205 22.22 -26.18 -10.35
C GLU A 205 23.68 -26.21 -10.86
N ASN A 206 24.37 -25.09 -10.77
CA ASN A 206 25.79 -25.02 -11.11
C ASN A 206 26.64 -25.93 -10.19
N GLU A 207 26.36 -25.91 -8.89
CA GLU A 207 27.08 -26.78 -7.95
C GLU A 207 26.81 -28.26 -8.17
N LEU A 208 25.60 -28.65 -8.60
CA LEU A 208 25.25 -30.01 -9.00
C LEU A 208 26.02 -30.42 -10.25
N GLY A 209 26.03 -29.55 -11.28
CA GLY A 209 26.78 -29.80 -12.51
C GLY A 209 28.25 -30.08 -12.26
N HIS A 210 28.89 -29.30 -11.38
CA HIS A 210 30.28 -29.55 -10.98
C HIS A 210 30.47 -30.87 -10.21
N VAL A 211 29.53 -31.26 -9.37
CA VAL A 211 29.59 -32.52 -8.64
C VAL A 211 29.42 -33.69 -9.59
N ASP A 212 28.49 -33.60 -10.54
CA ASP A 212 28.25 -34.64 -11.56
C ASP A 212 29.47 -34.82 -12.47
N GLU A 213 30.09 -33.73 -12.89
CA GLU A 213 31.31 -33.73 -13.67
C GLU A 213 32.45 -34.39 -12.88
N ASN A 214 32.63 -34.06 -11.62
CA ASN A 214 33.63 -34.66 -10.75
C ASN A 214 33.41 -36.18 -10.58
N ILE A 215 32.16 -36.62 -10.40
CA ILE A 215 31.82 -38.03 -10.33
C ILE A 215 32.17 -38.76 -11.64
N SER A 216 31.77 -38.17 -12.77
CA SER A 216 31.99 -38.70 -14.11
C SER A 216 33.48 -38.84 -14.40
N ASN A 217 34.26 -37.78 -14.15
CA ASN A 217 35.70 -37.77 -14.37
C ASN A 217 36.41 -38.78 -13.47
N TYR A 218 36.03 -38.85 -12.20
CA TYR A 218 36.64 -39.80 -11.27
C TYR A 218 36.33 -41.25 -11.61
N LYS A 219 35.07 -41.56 -12.02
CA LYS A 219 34.71 -42.91 -12.51
C LYS A 219 35.44 -43.30 -13.78
N SER A 220 35.69 -42.33 -14.66
CA SER A 220 36.42 -42.58 -15.93
C SER A 220 37.92 -42.85 -15.72
N GLU A 221 38.55 -42.11 -14.80
CA GLU A 221 39.96 -42.23 -14.52
C GLU A 221 40.35 -43.50 -13.73
N HIS A 222 39.42 -44.01 -12.91
CA HIS A 222 39.75 -45.02 -11.90
C HIS A 222 38.98 -46.31 -12.00
N LEU A 223 38.59 -46.81 -13.11
CA LEU A 223 37.98 -48.16 -13.38
C LEU A 223 37.69 -48.98 -12.10
N LEU A 224 36.72 -48.60 -11.25
CA LEU A 224 36.53 -49.19 -9.93
C LEU A 224 35.48 -50.29 -9.91
N PRO A 225 35.86 -51.53 -9.53
CA PRO A 225 34.91 -52.59 -9.19
C PRO A 225 34.51 -52.53 -7.71
N ASP A 226 33.37 -53.06 -7.44
CA ASP A 226 32.54 -53.13 -6.25
C ASP A 226 33.28 -53.38 -4.90
N VAL A 227 33.31 -52.38 -4.01
CA VAL A 227 33.75 -52.54 -2.63
C VAL A 227 32.58 -52.25 -1.68
N GLN A 228 31.51 -53.01 -1.88
CA GLN A 228 30.21 -52.56 -1.40
C GLN A 228 29.81 -52.99 0.04
N ALA A 229 30.31 -54.03 0.59
CA ALA A 229 29.65 -54.59 1.81
C ALA A 229 30.08 -54.00 3.16
N ALA A 230 31.37 -53.71 3.36
CA ALA A 230 31.85 -53.19 4.64
C ALA A 230 31.77 -51.64 4.78
N SER A 231 31.72 -50.97 3.63
CA SER A 231 31.64 -49.52 3.57
C SER A 231 30.22 -48.97 3.77
N SER A 232 29.18 -49.76 3.46
CA SER A 232 27.80 -49.29 3.41
C SER A 232 27.24 -48.73 4.70
N LEU A 233 27.59 -49.25 5.85
CA LEU A 233 27.09 -48.78 7.14
C LEU A 233 27.72 -47.45 7.55
N TYR A 234 29.04 -47.33 7.49
CA TYR A 234 29.75 -46.08 7.72
C TYR A 234 29.45 -45.05 6.66
N MET A 235 29.17 -45.52 5.48
CA MET A 235 28.75 -44.77 4.31
C MET A 235 27.40 -44.13 4.51
N SER A 236 26.42 -44.88 5.02
CA SER A 236 25.09 -44.35 5.33
C SER A 236 25.16 -43.26 6.39
N GLN A 237 25.92 -43.49 7.44
CA GLN A 237 26.02 -42.53 8.56
C GLN A 237 26.74 -41.22 8.16
N SER A 238 27.84 -41.36 7.41
CA SER A 238 28.50 -40.18 6.89
C SER A 238 27.71 -39.51 5.75
N ALA A 239 26.80 -40.23 5.01
CA ALA A 239 25.82 -39.62 4.10
C ALA A 239 24.85 -38.72 4.85
N GLU A 240 24.30 -39.22 5.94
CA GLU A 240 23.38 -38.47 6.77
C GLU A 240 24.05 -37.23 7.40
N ASN A 241 25.26 -37.39 7.97
CA ASN A 241 26.00 -36.26 8.50
C ASN A 241 26.27 -35.16 7.46
N LYS A 242 26.63 -35.54 6.24
CA LYS A 242 26.87 -34.56 5.17
C LYS A 242 25.61 -33.93 4.67
N LYS A 243 24.51 -34.66 4.56
CA LYS A 243 23.19 -34.13 4.26
C LYS A 243 22.79 -33.09 5.31
N GLU A 244 22.98 -33.39 6.58
CA GLU A 244 22.65 -32.49 7.66
C GLU A 244 23.56 -31.24 7.65
N ILE A 245 24.89 -31.41 7.46
CA ILE A 245 25.82 -30.29 7.27
C ILE A 245 25.38 -29.39 6.11
N GLN A 246 24.97 -29.98 5.00
CA GLN A 246 24.52 -29.21 3.83
C GLN A 246 23.23 -28.46 4.12
N THR A 247 22.27 -29.12 4.76
CA THR A 247 21.01 -28.51 5.17
C THR A 247 21.27 -27.30 6.09
N LEU A 248 22.10 -27.49 7.12
CA LEU A 248 22.47 -26.44 8.05
C LEU A 248 23.29 -25.32 7.36
N THR A 249 24.16 -25.68 6.40
CA THR A 249 24.93 -24.69 5.64
C THR A 249 24.02 -23.84 4.76
N ASN A 250 22.99 -24.43 4.19
CA ASN A 250 22.01 -23.67 3.42
C ASN A 250 21.16 -22.75 4.29
N GLN A 251 20.72 -23.24 5.45
CA GLN A 251 20.06 -22.39 6.45
C GLN A 251 20.97 -21.25 6.90
N LEU A 252 22.26 -21.52 7.08
CA LEU A 252 23.27 -20.53 7.42
C LEU A 252 23.43 -19.48 6.29
N ALA A 253 23.50 -19.94 5.04
CA ALA A 253 23.58 -19.03 3.87
C ALA A 253 22.32 -18.14 3.78
N THR A 254 21.15 -18.71 4.03
CA THR A 254 19.89 -17.97 4.08
C THR A 254 19.87 -16.95 5.22
N ALA A 255 20.29 -17.36 6.42
CA ALA A 255 20.41 -16.45 7.57
C ALA A 255 21.39 -15.32 7.30
N GLN A 256 22.54 -15.61 6.70
CA GLN A 256 23.54 -14.60 6.27
C GLN A 256 23.01 -13.68 5.17
N PHE A 257 22.22 -14.21 4.25
CA PHE A 257 21.55 -13.38 3.22
C PHE A 257 20.61 -12.37 3.88
N ILE A 258 19.72 -12.83 4.76
CA ILE A 258 18.79 -11.95 5.47
C ILE A 258 19.54 -10.91 6.32
N ARG A 259 20.62 -11.33 6.98
CA ARG A 259 21.49 -10.42 7.72
C ARG A 259 22.07 -9.31 6.84
N ARG A 260 22.53 -9.64 5.63
CA ARG A 260 23.07 -8.67 4.65
C ARG A 260 21.96 -7.75 4.12
N GLU A 261 20.82 -8.32 3.76
CA GLU A 261 19.67 -7.56 3.28
C GLU A 261 19.20 -6.55 4.34
N LEU A 262 19.12 -6.96 5.60
CA LEU A 262 18.83 -6.06 6.71
C LEU A 262 19.93 -5.03 6.94
N GLY A 263 21.20 -5.39 6.77
CA GLY A 263 22.35 -4.49 6.99
C GLY A 263 22.49 -3.40 5.93
N GLY A 264 22.13 -3.70 4.69
CA GLY A 264 22.39 -2.85 3.50
C GLY A 264 21.19 -2.08 2.96
N LYS A 265 19.97 -2.47 3.31
CA LYS A 265 18.76 -1.84 2.75
C LYS A 265 18.32 -0.62 3.54
N GLU A 266 17.92 0.42 2.79
CA GLU A 266 17.06 1.45 3.33
C GLU A 266 15.78 0.81 3.89
N MET A 267 15.22 1.37 4.95
CA MET A 267 14.04 0.83 5.66
C MET A 267 12.73 0.81 4.83
N ASN A 268 12.83 0.90 3.51
CA ASN A 268 11.70 1.13 2.61
C ASN A 268 11.30 -0.10 1.78
N GLN A 269 12.06 -1.20 1.88
CA GLN A 269 11.80 -2.40 1.09
C GLN A 269 11.46 -3.60 1.98
N PRO A 270 10.43 -4.38 1.62
CA PRO A 270 10.11 -5.60 2.33
C PRO A 270 11.21 -6.64 2.17
N LEU A 271 11.35 -7.48 3.18
CA LEU A 271 12.25 -8.63 3.18
C LEU A 271 11.57 -9.83 2.52
N PRO A 272 12.35 -10.75 1.93
CA PRO A 272 11.81 -12.01 1.44
C PRO A 272 11.11 -12.77 2.57
N THR A 273 9.90 -13.24 2.32
CA THR A 273 9.16 -14.15 3.21
C THR A 273 9.29 -15.57 2.68
N ASN A 274 9.07 -16.54 3.54
CA ASN A 274 9.18 -17.96 3.18
C ASN A 274 10.60 -18.31 2.67
N SER A 275 11.59 -17.72 3.29
CA SER A 275 13.00 -17.78 2.88
C SER A 275 13.64 -19.17 3.12
N GLY A 276 12.91 -20.13 3.66
CA GLY A 276 13.43 -21.45 4.02
C GLY A 276 14.22 -21.48 5.35
N ILE A 277 14.15 -20.42 6.14
CA ILE A 277 14.64 -20.46 7.53
C ILE A 277 13.68 -21.36 8.33
N ALA A 278 14.19 -22.46 8.87
CA ALA A 278 13.44 -23.35 9.74
C ALA A 278 13.20 -22.76 11.14
N ASN A 279 12.98 -21.46 11.24
CA ASN A 279 12.73 -20.76 12.51
C ASN A 279 11.48 -19.89 12.39
N VAL A 280 10.36 -20.42 12.92
CA VAL A 280 9.04 -19.79 12.88
C VAL A 280 9.06 -18.38 13.51
N ASN A 281 9.87 -18.16 14.54
CA ASN A 281 9.95 -16.85 15.20
C ASN A 281 10.57 -15.79 14.28
N ILE A 282 11.62 -16.13 13.54
CA ILE A 282 12.28 -15.20 12.61
C ILE A 282 11.33 -14.90 11.43
N GLU A 283 10.65 -15.90 10.91
CA GLU A 283 9.68 -15.70 9.84
C GLU A 283 8.49 -14.82 10.27
N SER A 284 8.00 -15.02 11.50
CA SER A 284 6.98 -14.16 12.08
C SER A 284 7.47 -12.71 12.23
N GLN A 285 8.68 -12.51 12.75
CA GLN A 285 9.29 -11.18 12.87
C GLN A 285 9.50 -10.49 11.53
N ILE A 286 9.90 -11.25 10.49
CA ILE A 286 10.02 -10.74 9.12
C ILE A 286 8.64 -10.34 8.58
N GLY A 287 7.60 -11.13 8.84
CA GLY A 287 6.23 -10.82 8.45
C GLY A 287 5.73 -9.53 9.09
N GLU A 288 5.97 -9.33 10.37
CA GLU A 288 5.63 -8.10 11.10
C GLU A 288 6.43 -6.90 10.58
N TYR A 289 7.72 -7.07 10.35
CA TYR A 289 8.56 -6.03 9.75
C TYR A 289 8.04 -5.61 8.37
N ASN A 290 7.74 -6.57 7.49
CA ASN A 290 7.20 -6.30 6.17
C ASN A 290 5.89 -5.52 6.25
N LYS A 291 5.01 -5.87 7.18
CA LYS A 291 3.79 -5.13 7.44
C LYS A 291 4.08 -3.67 7.83
N MET A 292 5.03 -3.46 8.76
CA MET A 292 5.42 -2.11 9.16
C MET A 292 6.03 -1.30 7.98
N VAL A 293 6.81 -1.96 7.11
CA VAL A 293 7.36 -1.32 5.89
C VAL A 293 6.22 -0.85 4.98
N LEU A 294 5.23 -1.71 4.72
CA LEU A 294 4.10 -1.36 3.86
C LEU A 294 3.26 -0.24 4.48
N ASP A 295 2.99 -0.31 5.78
CA ASP A 295 2.23 0.71 6.50
C ASP A 295 2.98 2.06 6.51
N ARG A 296 4.32 2.03 6.74
CA ARG A 296 5.15 3.23 6.65
C ARG A 296 5.14 3.85 5.25
N ASN A 297 5.31 3.02 4.22
CA ASN A 297 5.29 3.50 2.84
C ASN A 297 3.94 4.12 2.47
N ARG A 298 2.84 3.54 2.95
CA ARG A 298 1.50 4.12 2.80
C ARG A 298 1.37 5.47 3.53
N LEU A 299 1.89 5.58 4.74
CA LEU A 299 1.87 6.82 5.51
C LEU A 299 2.75 7.91 4.90
N ILE A 300 3.94 7.58 4.41
CA ILE A 300 4.85 8.55 3.76
C ILE A 300 4.26 9.07 2.47
N ALA A 301 3.66 8.19 1.67
CA ALA A 301 3.01 8.61 0.45
C ALA A 301 1.86 9.61 0.69
N ASN A 302 1.36 9.70 1.93
CA ASN A 302 0.21 10.50 2.36
C ASN A 302 0.54 11.65 3.28
N SER A 303 1.76 11.67 3.80
CA SER A 303 2.18 12.70 4.75
C SER A 303 3.68 12.96 4.57
N SER A 304 4.15 14.02 5.17
CA SER A 304 5.59 14.32 5.22
C SER A 304 6.30 13.30 6.13
N GLU A 305 7.56 12.99 5.84
CA GLU A 305 8.46 12.24 6.76
C GLU A 305 8.55 12.87 8.16
N LYS A 306 8.13 14.13 8.32
CA LYS A 306 8.07 14.83 9.61
C LYS A 306 6.84 14.45 10.45
N ASN A 307 5.88 13.72 9.90
CA ASN A 307 4.69 13.26 10.63
C ASN A 307 5.12 12.41 11.84
N PRO A 308 4.64 12.69 13.05
CA PRO A 308 4.95 11.90 14.25
C PRO A 308 4.68 10.42 14.08
N LEU A 309 3.57 10.04 13.45
CA LEU A 309 3.21 8.64 13.20
C LEU A 309 4.22 7.93 12.29
N VAL A 310 4.74 8.63 11.26
CA VAL A 310 5.78 8.08 10.37
C VAL A 310 7.09 7.88 11.15
N LYS A 311 7.43 8.81 12.05
CA LYS A 311 8.61 8.68 12.92
C LYS A 311 8.46 7.53 13.91
N ASP A 312 7.31 7.40 14.54
CA ASP A 312 7.04 6.34 15.52
C ASP A 312 7.08 4.97 14.85
N LEU A 313 6.48 4.85 13.66
CA LEU A 313 6.55 3.62 12.88
C LEU A 313 7.98 3.34 12.42
N GLY A 314 8.74 4.37 12.01
CA GLY A 314 10.16 4.27 11.69
C GLY A 314 10.99 3.77 12.88
N ASN A 315 10.75 4.28 14.08
CA ASN A 315 11.39 3.83 15.32
C ASN A 315 11.05 2.36 15.63
N SER A 316 9.77 2.00 15.45
CA SER A 316 9.28 0.63 15.63
C SER A 316 9.92 -0.33 14.63
N MET A 317 10.01 0.06 13.36
CA MET A 317 10.71 -0.68 12.32
C MET A 317 12.20 -0.83 12.64
N GLN A 318 12.86 0.22 13.14
CA GLN A 318 14.26 0.16 13.54
C GLN A 318 14.47 -0.78 14.73
N SER A 319 13.57 -0.78 15.70
CA SER A 319 13.58 -1.72 16.82
C SER A 319 13.36 -3.14 16.34
N MET A 320 12.37 -3.38 15.49
CA MET A 320 12.11 -4.69 14.90
C MET A 320 13.29 -5.19 14.07
N LYS A 321 13.89 -4.31 13.25
CA LYS A 321 15.10 -4.61 12.48
C LYS A 321 16.25 -5.09 13.38
N ARG A 322 16.48 -4.42 14.53
CA ARG A 322 17.48 -4.85 15.51
C ARG A 322 17.14 -6.21 16.12
N THR A 323 15.88 -6.42 16.46
CA THR A 323 15.40 -7.70 17.01
C THR A 323 15.60 -8.83 16.02
N ILE A 324 15.24 -8.62 14.74
CA ILE A 324 15.48 -9.61 13.68
C ILE A 324 16.96 -9.86 13.50
N LEU A 325 17.80 -8.82 13.44
CA LEU A 325 19.25 -8.95 13.34
C LEU A 325 19.81 -9.79 14.49
N GLN A 326 19.40 -9.51 15.73
CA GLN A 326 19.83 -10.27 16.89
C GLN A 326 19.35 -11.74 16.84
N SER A 327 18.11 -11.97 16.43
CA SER A 327 17.55 -13.32 16.24
C SER A 327 18.31 -14.08 15.15
N VAL A 328 18.62 -13.41 14.05
CA VAL A 328 19.40 -13.98 12.93
C VAL A 328 20.85 -14.23 13.35
N ASP A 329 21.49 -13.32 14.08
CA ASP A 329 22.85 -13.51 14.58
C ASP A 329 22.91 -14.70 15.56
N ASN A 330 21.94 -14.84 16.45
CA ASN A 330 21.82 -16.00 17.36
C ASN A 330 21.62 -17.30 16.55
N LEU A 331 20.79 -17.27 15.51
CA LEU A 331 20.60 -18.41 14.63
C LEU A 331 21.90 -18.78 13.91
N ILE A 332 22.65 -17.80 13.37
CA ILE A 332 23.94 -18.01 12.72
C ILE A 332 24.93 -18.66 13.70
N VAL A 333 24.99 -18.22 14.95
CA VAL A 333 25.86 -18.82 15.98
C VAL A 333 25.42 -20.26 16.26
N SER A 334 24.12 -20.51 16.42
CA SER A 334 23.57 -21.84 16.65
C SER A 334 23.89 -22.78 15.47
N LEU A 335 23.62 -22.35 14.24
CA LEU A 335 23.89 -23.13 13.02
C LEU A 335 25.39 -23.44 12.87
N ASN A 336 26.26 -22.47 13.11
CA ASN A 336 27.70 -22.69 13.10
C ASN A 336 28.15 -23.70 14.15
N THR A 337 27.55 -23.67 15.34
CA THR A 337 27.84 -24.62 16.41
C THR A 337 27.41 -26.03 16.05
N GLN A 338 26.19 -26.18 15.49
CA GLN A 338 25.68 -27.46 15.00
C GLN A 338 26.53 -28.01 13.85
N ILE A 339 26.87 -27.18 12.86
CA ILE A 339 27.74 -27.58 11.74
C ILE A 339 29.11 -28.07 12.30
N ARG A 340 29.67 -27.35 13.28
CA ARG A 340 30.94 -27.73 13.87
C ARG A 340 30.85 -29.08 14.59
N SER A 341 29.77 -29.30 15.37
CA SER A 341 29.54 -30.57 16.05
C SER A 341 29.44 -31.74 15.10
N ILE A 342 28.64 -31.60 14.03
CA ILE A 342 28.45 -32.67 13.02
C ILE A 342 29.74 -32.89 12.23
N ARG A 343 30.51 -31.85 11.91
CA ARG A 343 31.84 -31.99 11.26
C ARG A 343 32.81 -32.75 12.12
N GLN A 344 32.77 -32.57 13.44
CA GLN A 344 33.62 -33.33 14.39
C GLN A 344 33.18 -34.79 14.40
N GLN A 345 31.90 -35.09 14.39
CA GLN A 345 31.37 -36.45 14.31
C GLN A 345 31.72 -37.08 12.95
N GLU A 346 31.63 -36.36 11.86
CA GLU A 346 32.04 -36.80 10.52
C GLU A 346 33.54 -37.10 10.43
N ALA A 347 34.37 -36.29 11.09
CA ALA A 347 35.81 -36.55 11.22
C ALA A 347 36.11 -37.86 11.92
N THR A 348 35.38 -38.17 12.99
CA THR A 348 35.47 -39.43 13.71
C THR A 348 35.06 -40.63 12.86
N THR A 349 33.90 -40.50 12.19
CA THR A 349 33.39 -41.51 11.25
C THR A 349 34.37 -41.71 10.07
N THR A 350 34.98 -40.62 9.59
CA THR A 350 35.97 -40.63 8.52
C THR A 350 37.27 -41.32 8.96
N GLN A 351 37.68 -41.16 10.20
CA GLN A 351 38.87 -41.82 10.76
C GLN A 351 38.67 -43.34 10.87
N GLN A 352 37.44 -43.78 11.20
CA GLN A 352 37.09 -45.22 11.21
C GLN A 352 37.02 -45.78 9.78
N LEU A 353 36.70 -45.00 8.77
CA LEU A 353 36.76 -45.36 7.35
C LEU A 353 38.18 -45.38 6.78
N ALA A 354 39.17 -44.78 7.45
CA ALA A 354 40.52 -44.64 6.92
C ALA A 354 41.31 -45.95 6.78
N SER A 355 40.72 -47.05 7.21
CA SER A 355 41.22 -48.41 6.94
C SER A 355 40.84 -48.98 5.58
N ASN A 356 39.95 -48.29 4.78
CA ASN A 356 39.47 -48.75 3.44
C ASN A 356 40.10 -47.94 2.31
N PRO A 357 40.19 -48.46 1.08
CA PRO A 357 40.87 -47.81 -0.04
C PRO A 357 40.39 -46.39 -0.27
N SER A 358 41.34 -45.46 -0.40
CA SER A 358 41.09 -44.00 -0.51
C SER A 358 40.16 -43.61 -1.65
N GLN A 359 40.09 -44.41 -2.69
CA GLN A 359 39.31 -44.21 -3.91
C GLN A 359 37.80 -44.36 -3.70
N ALA A 360 37.38 -45.45 -2.99
CA ALA A 360 35.98 -45.69 -2.69
C ALA A 360 35.42 -44.62 -1.75
N LYS A 361 36.26 -44.14 -0.81
CA LYS A 361 35.93 -43.08 0.11
C LYS A 361 35.64 -41.73 -0.58
N TYR A 362 36.46 -41.38 -1.58
CA TYR A 362 36.27 -40.12 -2.33
C TYR A 362 34.95 -40.16 -3.14
N LEU A 363 34.75 -41.20 -3.95
CA LEU A 363 33.55 -41.31 -4.78
C LEU A 363 32.29 -41.23 -3.96
N LEU A 364 32.23 -41.95 -2.84
CA LEU A 364 31.09 -41.91 -1.94
C LEU A 364 30.87 -40.54 -1.33
N SER A 365 31.95 -39.82 -0.99
CA SER A 365 31.89 -38.46 -0.48
C SER A 365 31.21 -37.51 -1.48
N VAL A 366 31.51 -37.67 -2.76
CA VAL A 366 31.00 -36.84 -3.84
C VAL A 366 29.53 -37.22 -4.18
N GLU A 367 29.23 -38.53 -4.25
CA GLU A 367 27.85 -39.04 -4.47
C GLU A 367 26.88 -38.56 -3.36
N ARG A 368 27.36 -38.40 -2.14
CA ARG A 368 26.56 -37.81 -1.06
C ARG A 368 26.33 -36.33 -1.24
N GLN A 369 27.36 -35.60 -1.64
CA GLN A 369 27.21 -34.17 -1.93
C GLN A 369 26.17 -33.95 -3.04
N GLN A 370 26.21 -34.79 -4.08
CA GLN A 370 25.23 -34.81 -5.13
C GLN A 370 23.80 -34.98 -4.57
N LYS A 371 23.58 -36.07 -3.80
CA LYS A 371 22.24 -36.37 -3.28
C LYS A 371 21.68 -35.26 -2.38
N VAL A 372 22.52 -34.69 -1.54
CA VAL A 372 22.10 -33.57 -0.69
C VAL A 372 21.76 -32.32 -1.48
N LYS A 373 22.53 -32.01 -2.52
CA LYS A 373 22.24 -30.86 -3.40
C LYS A 373 20.98 -31.10 -4.20
N GLU A 374 20.72 -32.33 -4.65
CA GLU A 374 19.53 -32.73 -5.35
C GLU A 374 18.27 -32.60 -4.47
N GLU A 375 18.31 -33.06 -3.22
CA GLU A 375 17.20 -32.89 -2.28
C GLU A 375 16.93 -31.40 -1.98
N LEU A 376 17.99 -30.59 -1.88
CA LEU A 376 17.82 -29.15 -1.68
C LEU A 376 17.25 -28.46 -2.92
N TYR A 377 17.69 -28.84 -4.11
CA TYR A 377 17.13 -28.34 -5.37
C TYR A 377 15.64 -28.61 -5.45
N LEU A 378 15.22 -29.85 -5.15
CA LEU A 378 13.81 -30.22 -5.12
C LEU A 378 13.01 -29.44 -4.07
N TYR A 379 13.59 -29.23 -2.88
CA TYR A 379 12.97 -28.41 -1.83
C TYR A 379 12.76 -26.97 -2.29
N LEU A 380 13.75 -26.35 -2.93
CA LEU A 380 13.63 -24.99 -3.44
C LEU A 380 12.64 -24.87 -4.60
N LEU A 381 12.58 -25.88 -5.48
CA LEU A 381 11.55 -25.97 -6.51
C LEU A 381 10.15 -26.01 -5.88
N GLN A 382 9.96 -26.85 -4.87
CA GLN A 382 8.69 -26.88 -4.14
C GLN A 382 8.34 -25.49 -3.55
N LYS A 383 9.33 -24.83 -2.95
CA LYS A 383 9.11 -23.47 -2.38
C LYS A 383 8.81 -22.42 -3.44
N ARG A 384 9.40 -22.55 -4.62
CA ARG A 384 9.06 -21.68 -5.76
C ARG A 384 7.61 -21.89 -6.19
N GLU A 385 7.20 -23.14 -6.38
CA GLU A 385 5.81 -23.47 -6.75
C GLU A 385 4.80 -22.99 -5.69
N GLU A 386 5.09 -23.18 -4.40
CA GLU A 386 4.25 -22.67 -3.30
C GLU A 386 4.11 -21.14 -3.36
N ASN A 387 5.20 -20.42 -3.67
CA ASN A 387 5.19 -18.97 -3.79
C ASN A 387 4.43 -18.51 -5.05
N GLU A 388 4.61 -19.16 -6.19
CA GLU A 388 3.90 -18.88 -7.44
C GLU A 388 2.40 -19.14 -7.30
N LEU A 389 2.02 -20.25 -6.64
CA LEU A 389 0.62 -20.54 -6.30
C LEU A 389 0.04 -19.47 -5.37
N SER A 390 0.78 -19.04 -4.35
CA SER A 390 0.35 -17.96 -3.45
C SER A 390 0.13 -16.66 -4.20
N GLN A 391 0.98 -16.34 -5.17
CA GLN A 391 0.84 -15.17 -6.02
C GLN A 391 -0.38 -15.28 -6.95
N ALA A 392 -0.56 -16.43 -7.58
CA ALA A 392 -1.68 -16.66 -8.51
C ALA A 392 -3.05 -16.61 -7.81
N PHE A 393 -3.12 -17.04 -6.56
CA PHE A 393 -4.34 -17.05 -5.75
C PHE A 393 -4.48 -15.84 -4.82
N THR A 394 -3.73 -14.75 -5.06
CA THR A 394 -3.91 -13.53 -4.28
C THR A 394 -5.30 -12.95 -4.54
N ALA A 395 -6.21 -13.20 -3.60
CA ALA A 395 -7.56 -12.64 -3.64
C ALA A 395 -7.58 -11.24 -3.00
N TYR A 396 -8.62 -10.48 -3.33
CA TYR A 396 -8.89 -9.22 -2.64
C TYR A 396 -9.08 -9.44 -1.13
N ASN A 397 -8.54 -8.52 -0.35
CA ASN A 397 -8.70 -8.55 1.10
C ASN A 397 -10.12 -8.20 1.54
N THR A 398 -10.83 -7.43 0.72
CA THR A 398 -12.15 -6.96 1.03
C THR A 398 -13.18 -7.45 0.02
N ARG A 399 -14.38 -7.70 0.54
CA ARG A 399 -15.57 -7.98 -0.26
C ARG A 399 -16.61 -6.91 0.02
N MET A 400 -17.07 -6.24 -1.02
CA MET A 400 -18.20 -5.34 -0.91
C MET A 400 -19.46 -6.12 -0.58
N ILE A 401 -20.06 -5.85 0.58
CA ILE A 401 -21.30 -6.49 1.03
C ILE A 401 -22.50 -5.77 0.43
N THR A 402 -22.47 -4.44 0.45
CA THR A 402 -23.51 -3.58 -0.10
C THR A 402 -22.87 -2.50 -0.95
N ALA A 403 -23.32 -2.35 -2.18
CA ALA A 403 -22.86 -1.29 -3.05
C ALA A 403 -23.20 0.09 -2.45
N PRO A 404 -22.36 1.12 -2.67
CA PRO A 404 -22.66 2.47 -2.25
C PRO A 404 -24.02 2.92 -2.76
N ARG A 405 -24.79 3.53 -1.89
CA ARG A 405 -26.13 4.05 -2.21
C ARG A 405 -26.30 5.39 -1.54
N GLY A 406 -26.70 6.39 -2.31
CA GLY A 406 -27.04 7.68 -1.79
C GLY A 406 -28.40 7.70 -1.10
N SER A 407 -28.56 8.60 -0.14
CA SER A 407 -29.85 8.86 0.49
C SER A 407 -30.77 9.61 -0.47
N ALA A 408 -32.02 9.18 -0.55
CA ALA A 408 -33.05 9.93 -1.30
C ALA A 408 -33.39 11.29 -0.67
N LEU A 409 -33.08 11.44 0.63
CA LEU A 409 -33.31 12.68 1.38
C LEU A 409 -31.97 13.35 1.70
N PRO A 410 -31.87 14.69 1.58
CA PRO A 410 -30.68 15.42 1.99
C PRO A 410 -30.32 15.17 3.45
N THR A 411 -29.05 14.87 3.73
CA THR A 411 -28.52 14.68 5.09
C THR A 411 -28.33 16.02 5.81
N ALA A 412 -28.05 17.07 5.04
CA ALA A 412 -27.90 18.44 5.53
C ALA A 412 -28.57 19.45 4.54
N PRO A 413 -28.99 20.61 5.00
CA PRO A 413 -29.05 21.06 6.39
C PRO A 413 -30.23 20.41 7.18
N ASN A 414 -29.99 20.15 8.46
CA ASN A 414 -31.04 19.58 9.33
C ASN A 414 -32.09 20.62 9.66
N LYS A 415 -33.25 20.55 8.96
CA LYS A 415 -34.36 21.51 9.09
C LYS A 415 -34.84 21.66 10.54
N LYS A 416 -34.87 20.58 11.32
CA LYS A 416 -35.30 20.61 12.71
C LYS A 416 -34.37 21.44 13.59
N ASN A 417 -33.05 21.28 13.42
CA ASN A 417 -32.06 22.04 14.18
C ASN A 417 -32.09 23.54 13.83
N ILE A 418 -32.25 23.87 12.54
CA ILE A 418 -32.38 25.26 12.09
C ILE A 418 -33.63 25.90 12.70
N LEU A 419 -34.75 25.18 12.67
CA LEU A 419 -36.00 25.70 13.24
C LEU A 419 -35.87 25.89 14.77
N LEU A 420 -35.21 24.97 15.47
CA LEU A 420 -34.98 25.04 16.90
C LEU A 420 -34.09 26.23 17.28
N VAL A 421 -32.99 26.45 16.51
CA VAL A 421 -32.09 27.61 16.69
C VAL A 421 -32.85 28.92 16.39
N ALA A 422 -33.65 28.95 15.33
CA ALA A 422 -34.45 30.14 14.96
C ALA A 422 -35.49 30.43 16.04
N LEU A 423 -36.15 29.40 16.61
CA LEU A 423 -37.10 29.56 17.73
C LEU A 423 -36.37 30.10 18.98
N ALA A 424 -35.20 29.51 19.31
CA ALA A 424 -34.41 29.95 20.45
C ALA A 424 -34.00 31.43 20.34
N LEU A 425 -33.47 31.82 19.16
CA LEU A 425 -33.12 33.21 18.88
C LEU A 425 -34.32 34.12 18.88
N GLY A 426 -35.47 33.68 18.33
CA GLY A 426 -36.71 34.43 18.31
C GLY A 426 -37.30 34.72 19.70
N LEU A 427 -37.00 33.82 20.66
CA LEU A 427 -37.40 34.04 22.09
C LEU A 427 -36.36 34.83 22.87
N LEU A 428 -35.07 34.59 22.63
CA LEU A 428 -33.95 35.20 23.36
C LEU A 428 -33.82 36.65 23.05
N VAL A 429 -33.94 37.08 21.77
CA VAL A 429 -33.79 38.48 21.36
C VAL A 429 -34.84 39.38 22.02
N PRO A 430 -36.18 39.09 22.00
CA PRO A 430 -37.15 39.88 22.73
C PRO A 430 -36.94 39.89 24.26
N ALA A 431 -36.54 38.74 24.83
CA ALA A 431 -36.25 38.65 26.27
C ALA A 431 -35.10 39.54 26.67
N VAL A 432 -34.02 39.61 25.89
CA VAL A 432 -32.86 40.50 26.12
C VAL A 432 -33.28 41.96 25.97
N ILE A 433 -34.10 42.30 24.99
CA ILE A 433 -34.60 43.66 24.80
C ILE A 433 -35.46 44.11 26.00
N ILE A 434 -36.37 43.25 26.44
CA ILE A 434 -37.24 43.52 27.61
C ILE A 434 -36.37 43.67 28.86
N PHE A 435 -35.40 42.77 29.07
CA PHE A 435 -34.48 42.84 30.20
C PHE A 435 -33.66 44.13 30.20
N MET A 436 -33.12 44.54 29.02
CA MET A 436 -32.41 45.81 28.88
C MET A 436 -33.32 47.02 29.15
N GLN A 437 -34.55 47.00 28.60
CA GLN A 437 -35.52 48.08 28.86
C GLN A 437 -35.91 48.17 30.34
N GLU A 438 -36.06 47.01 31.00
CA GLU A 438 -36.39 46.98 32.45
C GLU A 438 -35.25 47.53 33.29
N ASN A 439 -33.99 47.10 33.02
CA ASN A 439 -32.78 47.57 33.71
C ASN A 439 -32.42 49.03 33.42
N MET A 440 -32.78 49.54 32.24
CA MET A 440 -32.53 50.98 31.88
C MET A 440 -33.68 51.91 32.32
N ASN A 441 -34.76 51.34 32.86
CA ASN A 441 -35.91 52.12 33.24
C ASN A 441 -35.73 52.67 34.68
N THR A 442 -35.39 53.91 34.79
CA THR A 442 -35.20 54.64 36.06
C THR A 442 -36.49 55.16 36.70
N LYS A 443 -37.67 54.83 36.16
CA LYS A 443 -38.95 55.29 36.72
C LYS A 443 -39.49 54.34 37.77
N VAL A 444 -39.81 54.85 38.95
CA VAL A 444 -40.44 54.14 40.07
C VAL A 444 -41.83 53.65 39.64
N ARG A 445 -42.06 52.33 39.61
CA ARG A 445 -43.35 51.70 39.23
C ARG A 445 -44.14 51.12 40.40
N GLY A 446 -43.53 50.99 41.57
CA GLY A 446 -44.21 50.40 42.71
C GLY A 446 -43.44 50.57 44.04
N LYS A 447 -44.08 50.13 45.14
CA LYS A 447 -43.57 50.25 46.50
C LYS A 447 -42.24 49.49 46.76
N LYS A 448 -41.97 48.47 45.94
CA LYS A 448 -40.74 47.63 46.00
C LYS A 448 -39.51 48.32 45.37
N ASP A 449 -39.68 49.39 44.62
CA ASP A 449 -38.56 50.13 44.00
C ASP A 449 -38.03 51.25 44.94
N LEU A 450 -38.60 51.34 46.14
CA LEU A 450 -38.30 52.34 47.18
C LEU A 450 -37.66 51.71 48.43
N GLU A 451 -37.55 50.35 48.50
CA GLU A 451 -36.78 49.63 49.50
C GLU A 451 -35.42 49.16 48.88
#